data_008190ed094bc9609453ccd3b24b88e7
#
_entry.id   008190ed094bc9609453ccd3b24b88e7
#
_cell.length_a   1.000
_cell.length_b   1.000
_cell.length_c   1.000
_cell.angle_alpha   90.00
_cell.angle_beta   90.00
_cell.angle_gamma   90.00
#
_symmetry.space_group_name_H-M   'P 1'
#
loop_
_entity.id
_entity.type
_entity.pdbx_description
1 polymer ?
#
loop_
_entity_poly.entity_id
_entity_poly.type
_entity_poly.pdbx_seq_one_letter_code
_entity_poly.pdbx_strand_id
1 'polypeptide(L)'
;VYEMHAIDLKENDDLNSAEEKLINLSRDNLNIFLDNLEEGNAKHFVQDHQKASLAPKIVKDLLQIDWAQETAETIVKKINALGSKYGTYTYLGDKRIKILKAKVNLSKLDKGPGYIEPSKENMVVQCGKNSSISIDVIQMQGKNRVSGQEFVSGYEDLIREHKFFNVAVR
;
A
#
# COMPACT_ATOMS: atom_id res chain seq x y z
N VAL A 1 -12.28 -7.06 -27.69
CA VAL A 1 -12.60 -7.61 -26.37
C VAL A 1 -13.76 -8.57 -26.52
N TYR A 2 -13.67 -9.76 -25.97
CA TYR A 2 -14.76 -10.75 -25.98
C TYR A 2 -15.58 -10.70 -24.70
N GLU A 3 -14.90 -10.70 -23.56
CA GLU A 3 -15.56 -10.65 -22.25
C GLU A 3 -14.85 -9.66 -21.35
N MET A 4 -15.59 -9.11 -20.42
CA MET A 4 -15.07 -8.22 -19.40
C MET A 4 -15.87 -8.43 -18.12
N HIS A 5 -15.15 -8.85 -17.08
CA HIS A 5 -15.71 -9.08 -15.76
C HIS A 5 -15.08 -8.10 -14.77
N ALA A 6 -15.85 -7.66 -13.79
CA ALA A 6 -15.41 -6.71 -12.77
C ALA A 6 -15.41 -7.36 -11.40
N ILE A 7 -14.50 -6.92 -10.54
CA ILE A 7 -14.49 -7.23 -9.10
C ILE A 7 -14.72 -5.97 -8.29
N ASP A 8 -15.39 -6.11 -7.15
CA ASP A 8 -15.49 -5.04 -6.18
C ASP A 8 -14.28 -5.06 -5.24
N LEU A 9 -13.57 -3.94 -5.18
CA LEU A 9 -12.51 -3.71 -4.20
C LEU A 9 -13.09 -3.02 -2.96
N LYS A 10 -12.91 -3.66 -1.80
CA LYS A 10 -13.28 -3.10 -0.51
C LYS A 10 -12.15 -2.24 0.06
N GLU A 11 -12.47 -1.39 1.00
CA GLU A 11 -11.51 -0.46 1.63
C GLU A 11 -10.28 -1.17 2.23
N ASN A 12 -10.47 -2.38 2.74
CA ASN A 12 -9.39 -3.18 3.34
C ASN A 12 -8.70 -4.15 2.37
N ASP A 13 -9.06 -4.15 1.09
CA ASP A 13 -8.38 -4.99 0.12
C ASP A 13 -6.95 -4.48 -0.10
N ASP A 14 -6.02 -5.41 -0.14
CA ASP A 14 -4.65 -5.19 -0.54
C ASP A 14 -4.36 -5.86 -1.90
N LEU A 15 -3.13 -5.73 -2.38
CA LEU A 15 -2.72 -6.32 -3.65
C LEU A 15 -2.98 -7.84 -3.70
N ASN A 16 -2.71 -8.54 -2.60
CA ASN A 16 -2.86 -10.01 -2.58
C ASN A 16 -4.33 -10.40 -2.67
N SER A 17 -5.21 -9.75 -1.89
CA SER A 17 -6.65 -10.03 -1.93
C SER A 17 -7.26 -9.66 -3.28
N ALA A 18 -6.80 -8.58 -3.93
CA ALA A 18 -7.23 -8.20 -5.26
C ALA A 18 -6.75 -9.23 -6.32
N GLU A 19 -5.49 -9.67 -6.27
CA GLU A 19 -4.95 -10.71 -7.15
C GLU A 19 -5.74 -12.02 -6.98
N GLU A 20 -6.04 -12.44 -5.76
CA GLU A 20 -6.82 -13.65 -5.48
C GLU A 20 -8.24 -13.57 -6.06
N LYS A 21 -8.94 -12.46 -5.88
CA LYS A 21 -10.25 -12.22 -6.47
C LYS A 21 -10.21 -12.32 -8.00
N LEU A 22 -9.21 -11.73 -8.64
CA LEU A 22 -9.05 -11.77 -10.09
C LEU A 22 -8.71 -13.19 -10.60
N ILE A 23 -7.88 -13.93 -9.87
CA ILE A 23 -7.56 -15.34 -10.20
C ILE A 23 -8.82 -16.20 -10.12
N ASN A 24 -9.61 -16.06 -9.06
CA ASN A 24 -10.86 -16.81 -8.89
C ASN A 24 -11.85 -16.46 -10.01
N LEU A 25 -12.06 -15.18 -10.27
CA LEU A 25 -12.93 -14.73 -11.36
C LEU A 25 -12.50 -15.30 -12.72
N SER A 26 -11.19 -15.29 -13.01
CA SER A 26 -10.66 -15.85 -14.26
C SER A 26 -10.87 -17.36 -14.35
N ARG A 27 -10.64 -18.10 -13.25
CA ARG A 27 -10.86 -19.54 -13.18
C ARG A 27 -12.30 -19.93 -13.44
N ASP A 28 -13.23 -19.20 -12.84
CA ASP A 28 -14.66 -19.49 -12.91
C ASP A 28 -15.22 -19.23 -14.32
N ASN A 29 -14.65 -18.30 -15.08
CA ASN A 29 -15.17 -17.90 -16.38
C ASN A 29 -14.39 -18.47 -17.57
N LEU A 30 -13.13 -18.90 -17.39
CA LEU A 30 -12.27 -19.31 -18.50
C LEU A 30 -12.83 -20.48 -19.33
N ASN A 31 -13.29 -21.54 -18.69
CA ASN A 31 -13.83 -22.70 -19.39
C ASN A 31 -15.12 -22.35 -20.14
N ILE A 32 -16.02 -21.60 -19.51
CA ILE A 32 -17.25 -21.12 -20.13
C ILE A 32 -16.94 -20.30 -21.38
N PHE A 33 -15.93 -19.43 -21.30
CA PHE A 33 -15.49 -18.63 -22.44
C PHE A 33 -14.94 -19.50 -23.57
N LEU A 34 -14.11 -20.51 -23.26
CA LEU A 34 -13.52 -21.41 -24.25
C LEU A 34 -14.60 -22.25 -24.96
N ASP A 35 -15.56 -22.77 -24.22
CA ASP A 35 -16.69 -23.53 -24.79
C ASP A 35 -17.51 -22.63 -25.74
N ASN A 36 -17.83 -21.40 -25.32
CA ASN A 36 -18.52 -20.44 -26.19
C ASN A 36 -17.71 -20.07 -27.44
N LEU A 37 -16.38 -20.02 -27.35
CA LEU A 37 -15.50 -19.74 -28.48
C LEU A 37 -15.50 -20.90 -29.49
N GLU A 38 -15.42 -22.14 -29.00
CA GLU A 38 -15.46 -23.35 -29.83
C GLU A 38 -16.79 -23.49 -30.55
N GLU A 39 -17.90 -23.18 -29.89
CA GLU A 39 -19.25 -23.21 -30.44
C GLU A 39 -19.57 -22.02 -31.38
N GLY A 40 -18.65 -21.06 -31.53
CA GLY A 40 -18.87 -19.86 -32.30
C GLY A 40 -19.86 -18.86 -31.70
N ASN A 41 -20.18 -18.99 -30.42
CA ASN A 41 -21.09 -18.16 -29.68
C ASN A 41 -20.41 -16.91 -29.07
N ALA A 42 -19.09 -16.89 -28.99
CA ALA A 42 -18.31 -15.77 -28.44
C ALA A 42 -18.42 -14.55 -29.35
N LYS A 43 -19.08 -13.51 -28.87
CA LYS A 43 -19.21 -12.24 -29.57
C LYS A 43 -18.13 -11.26 -29.13
N HIS A 44 -17.41 -10.65 -30.08
CA HIS A 44 -16.48 -9.60 -29.76
C HIS A 44 -17.13 -8.21 -29.86
N PHE A 45 -16.63 -7.26 -29.06
CA PHE A 45 -16.98 -5.84 -29.16
C PHE A 45 -15.73 -4.97 -29.27
N VAL A 46 -15.89 -3.83 -29.96
CA VAL A 46 -14.79 -2.89 -30.17
C VAL A 46 -14.55 -2.12 -28.88
N GLN A 47 -13.30 -2.01 -28.46
CA GLN A 47 -12.92 -1.23 -27.31
C GLN A 47 -13.01 0.28 -27.60
N ASP A 48 -13.56 1.05 -26.67
CA ASP A 48 -13.56 2.50 -26.77
C ASP A 48 -12.18 3.09 -26.43
N HIS A 49 -11.43 3.42 -27.47
CA HIS A 49 -10.08 3.97 -27.33
C HIS A 49 -10.03 5.34 -26.64
N GLN A 50 -11.14 6.09 -26.62
CA GLN A 50 -11.20 7.38 -25.94
C GLN A 50 -11.20 7.22 -24.39
N LYS A 51 -11.60 6.04 -23.91
CA LYS A 51 -11.57 5.69 -22.48
C LYS A 51 -10.31 4.95 -22.05
N ALA A 52 -9.35 4.80 -22.96
CA ALA A 52 -8.10 4.12 -22.65
C ALA A 52 -7.28 4.93 -21.61
N SER A 53 -6.73 4.22 -20.63
CA SER A 53 -5.80 4.78 -19.65
C SER A 53 -4.50 3.99 -19.65
N LEU A 54 -3.40 4.66 -19.29
CA LEU A 54 -2.09 4.04 -19.21
C LEU A 54 -1.84 3.52 -17.79
N ALA A 55 -1.31 2.30 -17.68
CA ALA A 55 -0.79 1.74 -16.44
C ALA A 55 0.74 1.63 -16.53
N PRO A 56 1.49 2.67 -16.16
CA PRO A 56 2.95 2.64 -16.24
C PRO A 56 3.55 1.63 -15.27
N LYS A 57 4.80 1.22 -15.54
CA LYS A 57 5.54 0.36 -14.62
C LYS A 57 5.75 1.04 -13.27
N ILE A 58 5.67 0.26 -12.20
CA ILE A 58 5.96 0.72 -10.85
C ILE A 58 7.45 1.01 -10.74
N VAL A 59 7.80 2.27 -10.47
CA VAL A 59 9.18 2.73 -10.26
C VAL A 59 9.46 2.92 -8.78
N LYS A 60 10.75 2.95 -8.41
CA LYS A 60 11.16 3.04 -6.98
C LYS A 60 10.63 4.28 -6.28
N ASP A 61 10.59 5.41 -6.96
CA ASP A 61 10.13 6.68 -6.36
C ASP A 61 8.65 6.63 -5.95
N LEU A 62 7.84 5.87 -6.69
CA LEU A 62 6.43 5.65 -6.32
C LEU A 62 6.29 4.90 -4.98
N LEU A 63 7.28 4.09 -4.60
CA LEU A 63 7.26 3.30 -3.36
C LEU A 63 7.67 4.11 -2.14
N GLN A 64 8.33 5.25 -2.31
CA GLN A 64 8.72 6.10 -1.19
C GLN A 64 7.51 6.87 -0.65
N ILE A 65 7.35 6.87 0.67
CA ILE A 65 6.28 7.63 1.33
C ILE A 65 6.73 9.09 1.46
N ASP A 66 5.90 10.00 0.97
CA ASP A 66 6.07 11.45 1.17
C ASP A 66 5.19 11.92 2.33
N TRP A 67 5.75 11.89 3.53
CA TRP A 67 5.03 12.25 4.76
C TRP A 67 4.47 13.67 4.74
N ALA A 68 5.09 14.60 4.01
CA ALA A 68 4.67 16.00 3.96
C ALA A 68 3.47 16.24 3.04
N GLN A 69 3.42 15.55 1.92
CA GLN A 69 2.41 15.79 0.87
C GLN A 69 1.24 14.80 0.95
N GLU A 70 1.50 13.57 1.38
CA GLU A 70 0.49 12.51 1.37
C GLU A 70 -0.32 12.51 2.68
N THR A 71 -1.65 12.37 2.54
CA THR A 71 -2.55 12.17 3.69
C THR A 71 -2.49 10.72 4.18
N ALA A 72 -3.00 10.48 5.39
CA ALA A 72 -3.10 9.13 5.96
C ALA A 72 -3.82 8.16 5.02
N GLU A 73 -4.94 8.58 4.43
CA GLU A 73 -5.71 7.76 3.50
C GLU A 73 -4.91 7.43 2.24
N THR A 74 -4.17 8.41 1.70
CA THR A 74 -3.32 8.20 0.52
C THR A 74 -2.19 7.23 0.81
N ILE A 75 -1.53 7.38 1.97
CA ILE A 75 -0.45 6.49 2.39
C ILE A 75 -0.97 5.07 2.62
N VAL A 76 -2.10 4.89 3.31
CA VAL A 76 -2.70 3.56 3.55
C VAL A 76 -3.08 2.90 2.22
N LYS A 77 -3.70 3.62 1.29
CA LYS A 77 -4.01 3.10 -0.05
C LYS A 77 -2.74 2.70 -0.81
N LYS A 78 -1.66 3.50 -0.73
CA LYS A 78 -0.35 3.18 -1.32
C LYS A 78 0.24 1.91 -0.70
N ILE A 79 0.19 1.75 0.63
CA ILE A 79 0.66 0.57 1.34
C ILE A 79 -0.15 -0.67 0.92
N ASN A 80 -1.48 -0.58 0.88
CA ASN A 80 -2.34 -1.69 0.47
C ASN A 80 -2.06 -2.12 -0.98
N ALA A 81 -1.89 -1.17 -1.88
CA ALA A 81 -1.64 -1.45 -3.29
C ALA A 81 -0.23 -1.98 -3.60
N LEU A 82 0.78 -1.63 -2.80
CA LEU A 82 2.19 -1.85 -3.15
C LEU A 82 3.00 -2.56 -2.06
N GLY A 83 2.54 -2.51 -0.80
CA GLY A 83 3.34 -2.88 0.36
C GLY A 83 3.75 -4.35 0.41
N SER A 84 2.87 -5.27 0.05
CA SER A 84 3.14 -6.71 0.17
C SER A 84 4.19 -7.22 -0.83
N LYS A 85 4.12 -6.75 -2.06
CA LYS A 85 4.95 -7.23 -3.19
C LYS A 85 6.19 -6.36 -3.43
N TYR A 86 6.01 -5.04 -3.44
CA TYR A 86 7.06 -4.08 -3.77
C TYR A 86 7.70 -3.47 -2.52
N GLY A 87 6.94 -3.26 -1.46
CA GLY A 87 7.39 -2.69 -0.19
C GLY A 87 7.50 -1.18 -0.24
N THR A 88 6.43 -0.48 0.14
CA THR A 88 6.51 0.97 0.39
C THR A 88 7.54 1.25 1.47
N TYR A 89 8.30 2.34 1.36
CA TYR A 89 9.41 2.60 2.25
C TYR A 89 9.58 4.07 2.63
N THR A 90 10.32 4.25 3.69
CA THR A 90 10.81 5.53 4.20
C THR A 90 12.21 5.34 4.78
N TYR A 91 12.77 6.36 5.42
CA TYR A 91 14.02 6.28 6.14
C TYR A 91 13.87 6.80 7.56
N LEU A 92 14.57 6.17 8.50
CA LEU A 92 14.79 6.65 9.86
C LEU A 92 16.30 6.84 10.04
N GLY A 93 16.75 8.08 10.04
CA GLY A 93 18.16 8.38 9.85
C GLY A 93 18.65 7.84 8.50
N ASP A 94 19.70 7.03 8.53
CA ASP A 94 20.28 6.34 7.36
C ASP A 94 19.63 4.96 7.08
N LYS A 95 18.75 4.48 7.94
CA LYS A 95 18.16 3.15 7.84
C LYS A 95 16.91 3.17 6.96
N ARG A 96 16.90 2.33 5.93
CA ARG A 96 15.68 2.13 5.12
C ARG A 96 14.68 1.25 5.88
N ILE A 97 13.46 1.74 5.97
CA ILE A 97 12.35 1.10 6.67
C ILE A 97 11.22 0.84 5.67
N LYS A 98 10.77 -0.40 5.56
CA LYS A 98 9.56 -0.74 4.80
C LYS A 98 8.34 -0.71 5.71
N ILE A 99 7.25 -0.11 5.25
CA ILE A 99 5.95 -0.16 5.89
C ILE A 99 5.06 -1.05 5.05
N LEU A 100 4.62 -2.17 5.63
CA LEU A 100 3.95 -3.25 4.91
C LEU A 100 2.46 -3.32 5.20
N LYS A 101 2.04 -2.81 6.38
CA LYS A 101 0.63 -2.72 6.77
C LYS A 101 0.43 -1.54 7.72
N ALA A 102 -0.60 -0.76 7.47
CA ALA A 102 -0.98 0.37 8.32
C ALA A 102 -2.48 0.64 8.19
N LYS A 103 -3.00 1.43 9.12
CA LYS A 103 -4.39 1.91 9.15
C LYS A 103 -4.41 3.40 9.36
N VAL A 104 -5.44 4.07 8.86
CA VAL A 104 -5.72 5.46 9.21
C VAL A 104 -5.95 5.55 10.73
N ASN A 105 -5.29 6.49 11.37
CA ASN A 105 -5.48 6.79 12.78
C ASN A 105 -6.23 8.11 12.94
N LEU A 106 -7.14 8.17 13.90
CA LEU A 106 -7.97 9.36 14.13
C LEU A 106 -7.30 10.40 15.04
N SER A 107 -6.17 10.04 15.67
CA SER A 107 -5.43 10.97 16.55
C SER A 107 -4.72 12.04 15.74
N LYS A 108 -4.83 13.28 16.18
CA LYS A 108 -4.04 14.40 15.67
C LYS A 108 -2.86 14.62 16.62
N LEU A 109 -1.65 14.57 16.10
CA LEU A 109 -0.45 14.67 16.93
C LEU A 109 0.07 16.11 17.06
N ASP A 110 -0.33 17.02 16.16
CA ASP A 110 0.10 18.43 16.09
C ASP A 110 1.64 18.60 16.15
N LYS A 111 2.33 17.64 15.53
CA LYS A 111 3.78 17.64 15.36
C LYS A 111 4.13 17.94 13.90
N GLY A 112 5.22 17.57 13.38
CA GLY A 112 5.52 17.70 11.95
C GLY A 112 5.25 16.39 11.18
N PRO A 113 5.08 16.43 9.84
CA PRO A 113 4.98 15.23 9.03
C PRO A 113 6.16 14.29 9.24
N GLY A 114 5.90 12.98 9.33
CA GLY A 114 6.90 11.96 9.64
C GLY A 114 7.16 11.76 11.13
N TYR A 115 6.61 12.60 12.02
CA TYR A 115 6.78 12.43 13.46
C TYR A 115 6.24 11.09 13.93
N ILE A 116 7.06 10.40 14.71
CA ILE A 116 6.76 9.08 15.29
C ILE A 116 6.32 9.30 16.73
N GLU A 117 5.07 8.96 17.03
CA GLU A 117 4.55 8.88 18.39
C GLU A 117 4.63 7.43 18.88
N PRO A 118 5.64 7.08 19.69
CA PRO A 118 5.77 5.73 20.20
C PRO A 118 4.79 5.49 21.34
N SER A 119 4.01 4.43 21.28
CA SER A 119 3.21 3.98 22.41
C SER A 119 3.42 2.50 22.67
N LYS A 120 3.03 2.05 23.88
CA LYS A 120 3.12 0.62 24.23
C LYS A 120 2.17 -0.27 23.42
N GLU A 121 1.15 0.33 22.78
CA GLU A 121 0.12 -0.41 22.06
C GLU A 121 0.32 -0.36 20.55
N ASN A 122 0.86 0.75 20.04
CA ASN A 122 1.03 0.94 18.60
C ASN A 122 2.12 1.98 18.29
N MET A 123 2.46 2.09 17.01
CA MET A 123 3.34 3.12 16.46
C MET A 123 2.51 4.04 15.57
N VAL A 124 2.27 5.27 16.01
CA VAL A 124 1.52 6.26 15.23
C VAL A 124 2.48 7.23 14.56
N VAL A 125 2.22 7.57 13.30
CA VAL A 125 3.04 8.49 12.52
C VAL A 125 2.19 9.59 11.93
N GLN A 126 2.63 10.84 12.12
CA GLN A 126 1.99 12.01 11.53
C GLN A 126 2.23 12.06 10.03
N CYS A 127 1.17 12.32 9.27
CA CYS A 127 1.16 12.49 7.83
C CYS A 127 0.83 13.93 7.44
N GLY A 128 0.81 14.20 6.14
CA GLY A 128 0.38 15.49 5.60
C GLY A 128 -1.06 15.84 6.00
N LYS A 129 -1.39 17.13 5.90
CA LYS A 129 -2.71 17.70 6.24
C LYS A 129 -3.22 17.32 7.64
N ASN A 130 -2.30 17.25 8.60
CA ASN A 130 -2.59 16.94 9.99
C ASN A 130 -3.38 15.63 10.19
N SER A 131 -3.08 14.62 9.38
CA SER A 131 -3.60 13.26 9.48
C SER A 131 -2.55 12.32 10.07
N SER A 132 -2.91 11.11 10.47
CA SER A 132 -1.96 10.15 11.01
C SER A 132 -2.31 8.70 10.64
N ILE A 133 -1.32 7.82 10.65
CA ILE A 133 -1.48 6.38 10.50
C ILE A 133 -0.98 5.64 11.72
N SER A 134 -1.57 4.48 11.99
CA SER A 134 -1.03 3.47 12.89
C SER A 134 -0.36 2.38 12.08
N ILE A 135 0.90 2.06 12.39
CA ILE A 135 1.67 1.06 11.67
C ILE A 135 1.47 -0.30 12.32
N ASP A 136 0.90 -1.25 11.56
CA ASP A 136 0.67 -2.63 12.01
C ASP A 136 1.89 -3.52 11.75
N VAL A 137 2.52 -3.43 10.55
CA VAL A 137 3.67 -4.26 10.14
C VAL A 137 4.74 -3.41 9.49
N ILE A 138 5.96 -3.55 10.01
CA ILE A 138 7.14 -2.77 9.61
C ILE A 138 8.35 -3.67 9.48
N GLN A 139 9.33 -3.27 8.65
CA GLN A 139 10.56 -4.03 8.44
C GLN A 139 11.75 -3.11 8.23
N MET A 140 12.74 -3.17 9.09
CA MET A 140 14.05 -2.56 8.84
C MET A 140 14.83 -3.36 7.80
N GLN A 141 15.60 -2.70 6.97
CA GLN A 141 16.45 -3.35 5.97
C GLN A 141 17.38 -4.38 6.62
N GLY A 142 17.39 -5.61 6.06
CA GLY A 142 18.20 -6.73 6.57
C GLY A 142 17.67 -7.38 7.86
N LYS A 143 16.46 -7.03 8.33
CA LYS A 143 15.82 -7.59 9.52
C LYS A 143 14.50 -8.27 9.17
N ASN A 144 13.94 -9.00 10.13
CA ASN A 144 12.63 -9.61 10.00
C ASN A 144 11.50 -8.56 10.06
N ARG A 145 10.32 -8.94 9.56
CA ARG A 145 9.08 -8.18 9.74
C ARG A 145 8.67 -8.27 11.21
N VAL A 146 8.27 -7.16 11.77
CA VAL A 146 7.79 -7.05 13.16
C VAL A 146 6.54 -6.17 13.20
N SER A 147 5.79 -6.22 14.29
CA SER A 147 4.71 -5.26 14.54
C SER A 147 5.27 -3.86 14.82
N GLY A 148 4.43 -2.84 14.67
CA GLY A 148 4.81 -1.47 15.06
C GLY A 148 5.21 -1.38 16.53
N GLN A 149 4.54 -2.11 17.41
CA GLN A 149 4.86 -2.20 18.84
C GLN A 149 6.23 -2.82 19.12
N GLU A 150 6.53 -3.97 18.49
CA GLU A 150 7.84 -4.63 18.60
C GLU A 150 8.95 -3.73 18.06
N PHE A 151 8.68 -3.00 16.99
CA PHE A 151 9.64 -2.05 16.43
C PHE A 151 9.94 -0.91 17.42
N VAL A 152 8.92 -0.31 18.04
CA VAL A 152 9.10 0.72 19.08
C VAL A 152 9.93 0.17 20.24
N SER A 153 9.63 -1.02 20.72
CA SER A 153 10.36 -1.63 21.86
C SER A 153 11.79 -2.03 21.51
N GLY A 154 12.01 -2.53 20.29
CA GLY A 154 13.33 -3.03 19.85
C GLY A 154 14.27 -1.94 19.36
N TYR A 155 13.76 -0.75 18.97
CA TYR A 155 14.53 0.36 18.41
C TYR A 155 14.26 1.69 19.10
N GLU A 156 13.99 1.66 20.41
CA GLU A 156 13.64 2.86 21.20
C GLU A 156 14.69 3.95 21.09
N ASP A 157 15.98 3.62 21.18
CA ASP A 157 17.07 4.59 21.10
C ASP A 157 17.14 5.25 19.72
N LEU A 158 16.97 4.47 18.64
CA LEU A 158 16.95 4.98 17.27
C LEU A 158 15.77 5.94 17.05
N ILE A 159 14.58 5.58 17.57
CA ILE A 159 13.40 6.44 17.48
C ILE A 159 13.58 7.71 18.31
N ARG A 160 14.17 7.61 19.50
CA ARG A 160 14.45 8.76 20.37
C ARG A 160 15.45 9.74 19.74
N GLU A 161 16.45 9.21 19.03
CA GLU A 161 17.46 10.02 18.33
C GLU A 161 16.86 10.78 17.15
N HIS A 162 16.12 10.10 16.30
CA HIS A 162 15.65 10.68 15.03
C HIS A 162 14.25 11.29 15.13
N LYS A 163 13.35 10.75 15.92
CA LYS A 163 11.95 11.20 16.16
C LYS A 163 11.04 11.29 14.92
N PHE A 164 11.62 11.40 13.73
CA PHE A 164 10.90 11.57 12.48
C PHE A 164 11.40 10.58 11.42
N PHE A 165 10.48 10.03 10.67
CA PHE A 165 10.82 9.49 9.37
C PHE A 165 11.24 10.63 8.43
N ASN A 166 12.24 10.39 7.60
CA ASN A 166 12.72 11.40 6.67
C ASN A 166 11.64 11.76 5.65
N VAL A 167 11.40 13.04 5.49
CA VAL A 167 10.58 13.57 4.41
C VAL A 167 11.34 13.36 3.10
N ALA A 168 10.64 12.93 2.04
CA ALA A 168 11.26 12.75 0.73
C ALA A 168 11.86 14.09 0.26
N VAL A 169 13.17 14.11 0.01
CA VAL A 169 13.83 15.25 -0.62
C VAL A 169 13.67 15.06 -2.13
N ARG A 170 12.98 16.01 -2.78
CA ARG A 170 12.81 16.05 -4.24
C ARG A 170 14.00 16.69 -4.90
#